data_81656681f3c90ff3e6d21e311fc65202
#
_entry.id   81656681f3c90ff3e6d21e311fc65202
#
_cell.length_a   1.000
_cell.length_b   1.000
_cell.length_c   1.000
_cell.angle_alpha   90.00
_cell.angle_beta   90.00
_cell.angle_gamma   90.00
#
_symmetry.space_group_name_H-M   'P 1'
#
loop_
_entity.id
_entity.type
_entity.pdbx_description
1 polymer ?
#
loop_
_entity_poly.entity_id
_entity_poly.type
_entity_poly.pdbx_seq_one_letter_code
_entity_poly.pdbx_strand_id
1 'polypeptide(L)'
;MKKFSIALVSLLFPALILAQNSVSGTVTDATSGQALAGANVVLEGTSLGAAADADGSYTITDVPNGTYTVTASVIGYAQSSQSVDISSDATINFSMRVEAVGLQQVEVVSSRSDERAPVAFTTVTKQEMQLRLASRDIPMALETIPGVYASEQGGGAGDSRVTVRGFTARNVGTLINGVPVSDMENGRLYWSNWDGLGDAASSIQVQKGMSDVNVAVPALGGTINIITDPASGTRGGSFKQEIGSFGFQKSTLSFNTGLTMGGKF
;
A
#
# COMPACT_ATOMS: atom_id res chain seq x y z
N MET A 1 91.13 2.41 4.51
CA MET A 1 90.06 1.63 5.06
C MET A 1 88.97 2.59 5.51
N LYS A 2 87.88 2.74 4.71
CA LYS A 2 86.80 3.71 4.95
C LYS A 2 85.70 2.99 5.72
N LYS A 3 85.38 3.44 6.94
CA LYS A 3 84.28 2.95 7.74
C LYS A 3 82.98 3.59 7.21
N PHE A 4 82.09 2.75 6.72
CA PHE A 4 80.71 3.11 6.31
C PHE A 4 79.83 3.04 7.55
N SER A 5 79.38 4.21 8.05
CA SER A 5 78.35 4.27 9.09
C SER A 5 76.99 4.24 8.42
N ILE A 6 76.27 3.17 8.62
CA ILE A 6 74.86 3.06 8.20
C ILE A 6 73.97 3.72 9.26
N ALA A 7 73.45 4.91 8.95
CA ALA A 7 72.44 5.54 9.77
C ALA A 7 71.07 4.88 9.50
N LEU A 8 70.59 4.17 10.49
CA LEU A 8 69.25 3.56 10.49
C LEU A 8 68.23 4.68 10.71
N VAL A 9 67.63 5.17 9.63
CA VAL A 9 66.51 6.12 9.70
C VAL A 9 65.26 5.29 10.06
N SER A 10 64.90 5.32 11.33
CA SER A 10 63.64 4.82 11.85
C SER A 10 62.51 5.70 11.32
N LEU A 11 61.77 5.25 10.32
CA LEU A 11 60.56 5.88 9.81
C LEU A 11 59.47 5.69 10.86
N LEU A 12 59.26 6.65 11.73
CA LEU A 12 58.05 6.78 12.55
C LEU A 12 56.86 7.00 11.61
N PHE A 13 56.19 5.93 11.21
CA PHE A 13 54.83 6.04 10.68
C PHE A 13 53.90 6.45 11.85
N PRO A 14 53.27 7.62 11.81
CA PRO A 14 52.21 7.90 12.77
C PRO A 14 51.10 6.90 12.48
N ALA A 15 50.89 5.92 13.37
CA ALA A 15 49.69 5.14 13.41
C ALA A 15 48.55 6.14 13.65
N LEU A 16 47.82 6.49 12.63
CA LEU A 16 46.53 7.17 12.75
C LEU A 16 45.65 6.19 13.54
N ILE A 17 45.57 6.39 14.84
CA ILE A 17 44.55 5.79 15.69
C ILE A 17 43.25 6.48 15.23
N LEU A 18 42.55 5.86 14.31
CA LEU A 18 41.17 6.24 14.03
C LEU A 18 40.41 5.96 15.33
N ALA A 19 40.02 7.03 16.01
CA ALA A 19 39.11 6.89 17.14
C ALA A 19 37.84 6.19 16.62
N GLN A 20 37.67 4.95 17.02
CA GLN A 20 36.49 4.19 16.73
C GLN A 20 35.52 4.40 17.88
N ASN A 21 34.39 5.02 17.58
CA ASN A 21 33.38 5.27 18.58
C ASN A 21 32.34 4.15 18.57
N SER A 22 31.54 4.10 19.61
CA SER A 22 30.40 3.21 19.70
C SER A 22 29.09 4.01 19.75
N VAL A 23 28.05 3.46 19.14
CA VAL A 23 26.69 3.96 19.27
C VAL A 23 25.88 2.89 20.00
N SER A 24 25.39 3.23 21.18
CA SER A 24 24.60 2.34 22.01
C SER A 24 23.25 2.95 22.37
N GLY A 25 22.33 2.15 22.88
CA GLY A 25 21.02 2.64 23.30
C GLY A 25 20.03 1.51 23.50
N THR A 26 18.78 1.90 23.67
CA THR A 26 17.65 0.98 23.86
C THR A 26 16.54 1.25 22.87
N VAL A 27 15.83 0.22 22.46
CA VAL A 27 14.65 0.27 21.61
C VAL A 27 13.45 -0.21 22.42
N THR A 28 12.46 0.66 22.60
CA THR A 28 11.27 0.38 23.41
C THR A 28 9.97 0.72 22.69
N ASP A 29 8.88 0.10 23.08
CA ASP A 29 7.53 0.47 22.67
C ASP A 29 7.10 1.79 23.32
N ALA A 30 6.64 2.74 22.53
CA ALA A 30 6.26 4.08 22.99
C ALA A 30 5.06 4.11 23.93
N THR A 31 4.20 3.08 23.90
CA THR A 31 2.96 3.01 24.68
C THR A 31 3.13 2.23 25.98
N SER A 32 3.79 1.06 25.88
CA SER A 32 3.96 0.15 27.02
C SER A 32 5.29 0.31 27.74
N GLY A 33 6.30 0.92 27.10
CA GLY A 33 7.68 0.99 27.59
C GLY A 33 8.41 -0.35 27.52
N GLN A 34 7.82 -1.38 26.93
CA GLN A 34 8.41 -2.71 26.80
C GLN A 34 9.61 -2.70 25.85
N ALA A 35 10.64 -3.45 26.18
CA ALA A 35 11.79 -3.64 25.32
C ALA A 35 11.43 -4.36 24.02
N LEU A 36 11.98 -3.88 22.90
CA LEU A 36 11.74 -4.46 21.58
C LEU A 36 12.95 -5.29 21.14
N ALA A 37 13.00 -6.54 21.58
CA ALA A 37 14.02 -7.48 21.18
C ALA A 37 14.02 -7.72 19.67
N GLY A 38 15.21 -7.82 19.08
CA GLY A 38 15.38 -8.07 17.66
C GLY A 38 15.11 -6.84 16.77
N ALA A 39 14.93 -5.64 17.34
CA ALA A 39 14.87 -4.42 16.56
C ALA A 39 16.22 -4.21 15.85
N ASN A 40 16.17 -3.93 14.55
CA ASN A 40 17.36 -3.69 13.75
C ASN A 40 17.68 -2.18 13.75
N VAL A 41 18.90 -1.83 14.19
CA VAL A 41 19.40 -0.44 14.22
C VAL A 41 20.55 -0.32 13.26
N VAL A 42 20.44 0.57 12.28
CA VAL A 42 21.45 0.75 11.23
C VAL A 42 21.87 2.21 11.09
N LEU A 43 23.13 2.45 10.72
CA LEU A 43 23.63 3.75 10.29
C LEU A 43 23.43 3.85 8.77
N GLU A 44 22.56 4.76 8.35
CA GLU A 44 22.27 4.96 6.92
C GLU A 44 23.53 5.36 6.15
N GLY A 45 23.66 4.80 4.95
CA GLY A 45 24.82 5.03 4.09
C GLY A 45 26.08 4.23 4.45
N THR A 46 25.99 3.35 5.46
CA THR A 46 27.08 2.46 5.88
C THR A 46 26.61 1.01 5.94
N SER A 47 27.54 0.08 6.17
CA SER A 47 27.21 -1.33 6.48
C SER A 47 27.15 -1.61 7.98
N LEU A 48 27.18 -0.57 8.82
CA LEU A 48 27.22 -0.70 10.27
C LEU A 48 25.79 -0.76 10.83
N GLY A 49 25.56 -1.71 11.73
CA GLY A 49 24.29 -1.87 12.41
C GLY A 49 24.35 -2.96 13.46
N ALA A 50 23.35 -3.01 14.32
CA ALA A 50 23.20 -4.04 15.35
C ALA A 50 21.72 -4.40 15.55
N ALA A 51 21.45 -5.63 15.97
CA ALA A 51 20.14 -6.02 16.45
C ALA A 51 20.04 -5.82 17.96
N ALA A 52 18.89 -5.36 18.43
CA ALA A 52 18.64 -5.21 19.85
C ALA A 52 18.50 -6.57 20.55
N ASP A 53 19.11 -6.69 21.71
CA ASP A 53 19.06 -7.88 22.57
C ASP A 53 17.68 -8.09 23.23
N ALA A 54 17.56 -9.09 24.08
CA ALA A 54 16.28 -9.44 24.75
C ALA A 54 15.74 -8.31 25.65
N ASP A 55 16.59 -7.46 26.17
CA ASP A 55 16.27 -6.27 26.97
C ASP A 55 16.13 -4.99 26.14
N GLY A 56 16.17 -5.12 24.80
CA GLY A 56 16.06 -4.02 23.86
C GLY A 56 17.32 -3.18 23.69
N SER A 57 18.43 -3.56 24.34
CA SER A 57 19.71 -2.85 24.23
C SER A 57 20.43 -3.18 22.92
N TYR A 58 21.14 -2.22 22.36
CA TYR A 58 21.99 -2.42 21.18
C TYR A 58 23.31 -1.68 21.29
N THR A 59 24.32 -2.15 20.58
CA THR A 59 25.62 -1.46 20.49
C THR A 59 26.19 -1.69 19.08
N ILE A 60 26.49 -0.58 18.41
CA ILE A 60 27.17 -0.56 17.11
C ILE A 60 28.61 -0.08 17.39
N THR A 61 29.59 -0.91 17.08
CA THR A 61 31.03 -0.62 17.27
C THR A 61 31.66 -0.12 15.97
N ASP A 62 32.87 0.42 16.09
CA ASP A 62 33.72 0.79 14.96
C ASP A 62 33.13 1.93 14.11
N VAL A 63 32.37 2.83 14.73
CA VAL A 63 31.75 3.96 14.05
C VAL A 63 32.76 5.10 13.85
N PRO A 64 33.07 5.48 12.60
CA PRO A 64 33.94 6.64 12.34
C PRO A 64 33.30 7.96 12.78
N ASN A 65 34.08 8.97 13.04
CA ASN A 65 33.59 10.32 13.29
C ASN A 65 32.82 10.83 12.07
N GLY A 66 31.66 11.44 12.29
CA GLY A 66 30.79 11.97 11.24
C GLY A 66 29.36 12.18 11.68
N THR A 67 28.58 12.80 10.82
CA THR A 67 27.12 12.96 11.01
C THR A 67 26.41 11.83 10.29
N TYR A 68 25.61 11.07 11.02
CA TYR A 68 24.87 9.93 10.52
C TYR A 68 23.39 10.03 10.86
N THR A 69 22.57 9.41 10.03
CA THR A 69 21.18 9.10 10.38
C THR A 69 21.15 7.67 10.92
N VAL A 70 20.78 7.51 12.18
CA VAL A 70 20.58 6.20 12.82
C VAL A 70 19.11 5.85 12.74
N THR A 71 18.81 4.69 12.21
CA THR A 71 17.46 4.26 11.93
C THR A 71 17.16 2.93 12.61
N ALA A 72 16.10 2.92 13.43
CA ALA A 72 15.58 1.72 14.08
C ALA A 72 14.35 1.20 13.36
N SER A 73 14.28 -0.11 13.15
CA SER A 73 13.16 -0.81 12.51
C SER A 73 12.88 -2.14 13.18
N VAL A 74 11.60 -2.44 13.39
CA VAL A 74 11.12 -3.74 13.89
C VAL A 74 9.75 -4.03 13.31
N ILE A 75 9.44 -5.30 13.08
CA ILE A 75 8.17 -5.72 12.49
C ILE A 75 7.00 -5.28 13.38
N GLY A 76 6.02 -4.60 12.80
CA GLY A 76 4.83 -4.11 13.50
C GLY A 76 4.97 -2.71 14.10
N TYR A 77 6.08 -2.02 13.86
CA TYR A 77 6.35 -0.68 14.36
C TYR A 77 6.76 0.28 13.25
N ALA A 78 6.41 1.54 13.40
CA ALA A 78 6.87 2.60 12.51
C ALA A 78 8.39 2.77 12.63
N GLN A 79 9.06 2.86 11.50
CA GLN A 79 10.48 3.15 11.45
C GLN A 79 10.76 4.51 12.12
N SER A 80 11.80 4.57 12.94
CA SER A 80 12.22 5.79 13.63
C SER A 80 13.66 6.12 13.28
N SER A 81 13.91 7.36 12.87
CA SER A 81 15.25 7.82 12.48
C SER A 81 15.65 9.05 13.27
N GLN A 82 16.92 9.12 13.69
CA GLN A 82 17.51 10.26 14.39
C GLN A 82 18.85 10.62 13.76
N SER A 83 19.08 11.91 13.52
CA SER A 83 20.38 12.39 13.05
C SER A 83 21.27 12.68 14.26
N VAL A 84 22.52 12.18 14.22
CA VAL A 84 23.50 12.34 15.29
C VAL A 84 24.86 12.68 14.72
N ASP A 85 25.59 13.54 15.40
CA ASP A 85 27.00 13.83 15.12
C ASP A 85 27.87 13.01 16.08
N ILE A 86 28.63 12.08 15.52
CA ILE A 86 29.45 11.12 16.26
C ILE A 86 30.89 11.61 16.25
N SER A 87 31.31 12.20 17.36
CA SER A 87 32.68 12.60 17.64
C SER A 87 33.27 11.86 18.85
N SER A 88 32.43 11.17 19.60
CA SER A 88 32.73 10.29 20.74
C SER A 88 31.62 9.23 20.84
N ASP A 89 31.75 8.33 21.83
CA ASP A 89 30.66 7.36 22.12
C ASP A 89 29.32 8.09 22.34
N ALA A 90 28.29 7.61 21.67
CA ALA A 90 26.96 8.20 21.67
C ALA A 90 25.91 7.22 22.18
N THR A 91 24.92 7.75 22.90
CA THR A 91 23.76 6.95 23.34
C THR A 91 22.50 7.48 22.68
N ILE A 92 21.79 6.62 21.94
CA ILE A 92 20.57 6.97 21.20
C ILE A 92 19.48 5.97 21.56
N ASN A 93 18.40 6.45 22.14
CA ASN A 93 17.25 5.62 22.49
C ASN A 93 16.11 5.84 21.51
N PHE A 94 15.47 4.75 21.10
CA PHE A 94 14.33 4.75 20.21
C PHE A 94 13.06 4.34 20.95
N SER A 95 12.04 5.19 20.84
CA SER A 95 10.69 4.91 21.31
C SER A 95 9.82 4.68 20.09
N MET A 96 9.53 3.42 19.78
CA MET A 96 8.86 2.99 18.57
C MET A 96 7.35 2.98 18.78
N ARG A 97 6.61 3.52 17.82
CA ARG A 97 5.15 3.44 17.83
C ARG A 97 4.70 2.23 17.05
N VAL A 98 3.74 1.51 17.58
CA VAL A 98 3.07 0.46 16.81
C VAL A 98 2.51 1.10 15.55
N GLU A 99 3.11 0.76 14.44
CA GLU A 99 2.48 0.93 13.16
C GLU A 99 1.74 -0.38 12.91
N ALA A 100 0.42 -0.30 12.87
CA ALA A 100 -0.30 -1.33 12.17
C ALA A 100 0.33 -1.33 10.77
N VAL A 101 1.28 -2.22 10.53
CA VAL A 101 1.63 -2.60 9.17
C VAL A 101 0.29 -2.99 8.62
N GLY A 102 -0.31 -2.09 7.84
CA GLY A 102 -1.36 -2.49 6.93
C GLY A 102 -0.65 -3.54 6.08
N LEU A 103 -0.63 -4.76 6.58
CA LEU A 103 -0.54 -5.91 5.71
C LEU A 103 -1.56 -5.53 4.69
N GLN A 104 -1.11 -5.15 3.49
CA GLN A 104 -2.01 -5.21 2.35
C GLN A 104 -2.62 -6.57 2.55
N GLN A 105 -3.84 -6.54 3.05
CA GLN A 105 -4.59 -7.74 3.29
C GLN A 105 -4.41 -8.46 1.98
N VAL A 106 -3.61 -9.53 1.98
CA VAL A 106 -3.57 -10.43 0.84
C VAL A 106 -4.94 -11.07 0.93
N GLU A 107 -5.91 -10.27 0.55
CA GLU A 107 -7.22 -10.72 0.22
C GLU A 107 -6.97 -11.59 -1.00
N VAL A 108 -6.78 -12.86 -0.74
CA VAL A 108 -6.85 -13.90 -1.76
C VAL A 108 -8.31 -13.93 -2.18
N VAL A 109 -8.72 -12.85 -2.81
CA VAL A 109 -9.94 -12.85 -3.58
C VAL A 109 -9.59 -13.70 -4.77
N SER A 110 -9.98 -14.98 -4.72
CA SER A 110 -9.80 -15.94 -5.81
C SER A 110 -10.37 -15.45 -7.14
N SER A 111 -11.10 -14.36 -7.13
CA SER A 111 -11.69 -13.65 -8.27
C SER A 111 -10.83 -12.47 -8.79
N ARG A 112 -9.71 -12.15 -8.15
CA ARG A 112 -8.82 -11.05 -8.57
C ARG A 112 -7.74 -11.60 -9.47
N SER A 113 -7.65 -11.10 -10.70
CA SER A 113 -6.50 -11.44 -11.57
C SER A 113 -5.23 -10.83 -10.98
N ASP A 114 -4.24 -11.69 -10.72
CA ASP A 114 -2.91 -11.29 -10.26
C ASP A 114 -2.08 -10.78 -11.45
N GLU A 115 -1.06 -9.97 -11.20
CA GLU A 115 -0.10 -9.50 -12.22
C GLU A 115 0.58 -10.66 -12.99
N ARG A 116 0.55 -11.86 -12.43
CA ARG A 116 1.06 -13.09 -13.03
C ARG A 116 0.04 -13.79 -13.92
N ALA A 117 -1.22 -13.34 -13.94
CA ALA A 117 -2.23 -13.93 -14.80
C ALA A 117 -1.88 -13.65 -16.28
N PRO A 118 -1.97 -14.66 -17.16
CA PRO A 118 -1.65 -14.49 -18.59
C PRO A 118 -2.68 -13.64 -19.36
N VAL A 119 -3.52 -12.91 -18.65
CA VAL A 119 -4.66 -12.16 -19.20
C VAL A 119 -4.49 -10.67 -18.95
N ALA A 120 -4.66 -9.86 -19.99
CA ALA A 120 -4.56 -8.42 -19.87
C ALA A 120 -5.73 -7.85 -19.04
N PHE A 121 -5.43 -7.24 -17.91
CA PHE A 121 -6.40 -6.54 -17.08
C PHE A 121 -5.99 -5.08 -16.84
N THR A 122 -6.95 -4.27 -16.44
CA THR A 122 -6.75 -2.87 -16.05
C THR A 122 -7.51 -2.63 -14.76
N THR A 123 -6.86 -2.04 -13.77
CA THR A 123 -7.50 -1.69 -12.49
C THR A 123 -7.75 -0.19 -12.45
N VAL A 124 -8.98 0.21 -12.13
CA VAL A 124 -9.36 1.60 -11.82
C VAL A 124 -9.41 1.72 -10.30
N THR A 125 -8.63 2.64 -9.78
CA THR A 125 -8.50 2.87 -8.33
C THR A 125 -9.68 3.69 -7.79
N LYS A 126 -9.88 3.65 -6.46
CA LYS A 126 -10.88 4.48 -5.79
C LYS A 126 -10.71 5.98 -6.10
N GLN A 127 -9.49 6.45 -6.12
CA GLN A 127 -9.18 7.84 -6.41
C GLN A 127 -9.59 8.24 -7.84
N GLU A 128 -9.30 7.39 -8.82
CA GLU A 128 -9.74 7.61 -10.21
C GLU A 128 -11.24 7.58 -10.34
N MET A 129 -11.93 6.67 -9.65
CA MET A 129 -13.40 6.63 -9.62
C MET A 129 -13.97 7.92 -9.05
N GLN A 130 -13.46 8.40 -7.92
CA GLN A 130 -13.93 9.63 -7.29
C GLN A 130 -13.78 10.86 -8.18
N LEU A 131 -12.72 10.92 -8.98
CA LEU A 131 -12.50 12.03 -9.93
C LEU A 131 -13.42 11.96 -11.15
N ARG A 132 -13.85 10.77 -11.55
CA ARG A 132 -14.56 10.56 -12.83
C ARG A 132 -16.06 10.37 -12.70
N LEU A 133 -16.49 9.73 -11.60
CA LEU A 133 -17.90 9.35 -11.48
C LEU A 133 -18.80 10.55 -11.15
N ALA A 134 -18.43 11.36 -10.16
CA ALA A 134 -19.34 12.38 -9.64
C ALA A 134 -20.77 11.80 -9.45
N SER A 135 -21.70 12.20 -10.31
CA SER A 135 -23.09 11.74 -10.31
C SER A 135 -23.37 10.58 -11.29
N ARG A 136 -22.34 10.09 -12.01
CA ARG A 136 -22.51 9.13 -13.10
C ARG A 136 -22.39 7.69 -12.61
N ASP A 137 -22.93 6.76 -13.39
CA ASP A 137 -22.85 5.35 -13.12
C ASP A 137 -21.42 4.79 -13.24
N ILE A 138 -21.18 3.67 -12.56
CA ILE A 138 -19.86 3.00 -12.53
C ILE A 138 -19.23 2.77 -13.92
N PRO A 139 -19.96 2.37 -14.99
CA PRO A 139 -19.38 2.20 -16.31
C PRO A 139 -18.63 3.44 -16.82
N MET A 140 -19.03 4.63 -16.41
CA MET A 140 -18.40 5.87 -16.85
C MET A 140 -16.98 6.05 -16.31
N ALA A 141 -16.64 5.39 -15.20
CA ALA A 141 -15.26 5.34 -14.73
C ALA A 141 -14.34 4.53 -15.65
N LEU A 142 -14.92 3.63 -16.45
CA LEU A 142 -14.21 2.72 -17.33
C LEU A 142 -13.98 3.27 -18.75
N GLU A 143 -14.54 4.43 -19.06
CA GLU A 143 -14.51 5.06 -20.39
C GLU A 143 -13.08 5.28 -20.92
N THR A 144 -12.12 5.51 -20.05
CA THR A 144 -10.72 5.74 -20.42
C THR A 144 -9.91 4.46 -20.66
N ILE A 145 -10.51 3.29 -20.39
CA ILE A 145 -9.79 2.02 -20.58
C ILE A 145 -9.82 1.66 -22.07
N PRO A 146 -8.66 1.44 -22.72
CA PRO A 146 -8.62 1.05 -24.10
C PRO A 146 -9.42 -0.23 -24.38
N GLY A 147 -10.34 -0.18 -25.35
CA GLY A 147 -11.20 -1.32 -25.70
C GLY A 147 -12.45 -1.44 -24.83
N VAL A 148 -12.71 -0.49 -23.94
CA VAL A 148 -13.98 -0.35 -23.23
C VAL A 148 -14.71 0.87 -23.80
N TYR A 149 -15.98 0.73 -24.09
CA TYR A 149 -16.85 1.82 -24.46
C TYR A 149 -18.02 1.87 -23.48
N ALA A 150 -18.15 3.00 -22.81
CA ALA A 150 -19.26 3.25 -21.89
C ALA A 150 -20.10 4.43 -22.42
N SER A 151 -21.40 4.38 -22.23
CA SER A 151 -22.31 5.45 -22.61
C SER A 151 -23.43 5.58 -21.60
N GLU A 152 -23.77 6.83 -21.27
CA GLU A 152 -24.95 7.15 -20.47
C GLU A 152 -26.19 7.09 -21.33
N GLN A 153 -27.26 6.60 -20.75
CA GLN A 153 -28.59 6.61 -21.38
C GLN A 153 -29.51 7.52 -20.58
N GLY A 154 -30.21 8.42 -21.26
CA GLY A 154 -31.23 9.27 -20.63
C GLY A 154 -30.72 10.51 -19.88
N GLY A 155 -29.45 10.89 -20.04
CA GLY A 155 -28.97 12.21 -19.61
C GLY A 155 -28.74 12.40 -18.11
N GLY A 156 -28.31 11.36 -17.40
CA GLY A 156 -27.98 11.49 -15.99
C GLY A 156 -27.64 10.15 -15.33
N ALA A 157 -27.89 10.04 -14.04
CA ALA A 157 -27.76 8.79 -13.30
C ALA A 157 -28.79 7.78 -13.81
N GLY A 158 -28.36 6.58 -14.11
CA GLY A 158 -29.19 5.45 -14.48
C GLY A 158 -28.82 4.79 -15.80
N ASP A 159 -28.85 3.49 -15.81
CA ASP A 159 -28.78 2.58 -16.96
C ASP A 159 -27.70 2.85 -18.01
N SER A 160 -26.52 3.21 -17.56
CA SER A 160 -25.35 3.27 -18.43
C SER A 160 -25.10 1.92 -19.10
N ARG A 161 -24.56 1.94 -20.30
CA ARG A 161 -24.17 0.76 -21.05
C ARG A 161 -22.66 0.67 -21.13
N VAL A 162 -22.17 -0.56 -21.05
CA VAL A 162 -20.76 -0.86 -21.23
C VAL A 162 -20.59 -1.98 -22.25
N THR A 163 -19.63 -1.80 -23.14
CA THR A 163 -19.14 -2.83 -24.05
C THR A 163 -17.63 -2.99 -23.86
N VAL A 164 -17.16 -4.22 -23.92
CA VAL A 164 -15.76 -4.55 -23.82
C VAL A 164 -15.34 -5.25 -25.11
N ARG A 165 -14.38 -4.67 -25.84
CA ARG A 165 -13.91 -5.18 -27.13
C ARG A 165 -15.04 -5.39 -28.16
N GLY A 166 -16.07 -4.57 -28.13
CA GLY A 166 -17.24 -4.68 -29.00
C GLY A 166 -18.31 -5.66 -28.51
N PHE A 167 -18.04 -6.44 -27.46
CA PHE A 167 -19.02 -7.32 -26.86
C PHE A 167 -19.96 -6.54 -25.95
N THR A 168 -21.25 -6.76 -26.10
CA THR A 168 -22.29 -6.12 -25.28
C THR A 168 -22.32 -6.71 -23.87
N ALA A 169 -23.03 -6.05 -22.95
CA ALA A 169 -23.15 -6.46 -21.55
C ALA A 169 -23.60 -7.92 -21.34
N ARG A 170 -24.28 -8.53 -22.29
CA ARG A 170 -24.67 -9.96 -22.22
C ARG A 170 -23.48 -10.93 -22.30
N ASN A 171 -22.38 -10.48 -22.91
CA ASN A 171 -21.18 -11.29 -23.12
C ASN A 171 -20.02 -10.79 -22.25
N VAL A 172 -20.29 -9.88 -21.31
CA VAL A 172 -19.34 -9.34 -20.34
C VAL A 172 -19.82 -9.74 -18.96
N GLY A 173 -19.00 -10.50 -18.24
CA GLY A 173 -19.31 -10.87 -16.87
C GLY A 173 -19.16 -9.69 -15.93
N THR A 174 -20.20 -9.35 -15.16
CA THR A 174 -20.10 -8.34 -14.10
C THR A 174 -20.19 -9.02 -12.75
N LEU A 175 -19.22 -8.72 -11.89
CA LEU A 175 -19.09 -9.32 -10.58
C LEU A 175 -18.94 -8.25 -9.51
N ILE A 176 -19.43 -8.53 -8.31
CA ILE A 176 -19.15 -7.77 -7.10
C ILE A 176 -18.44 -8.73 -6.14
N ASN A 177 -17.21 -8.41 -5.76
CA ASN A 177 -16.36 -9.29 -4.93
C ASN A 177 -16.30 -10.74 -5.46
N GLY A 178 -16.25 -10.90 -6.77
CA GLY A 178 -16.21 -12.21 -7.43
C GLY A 178 -17.56 -12.91 -7.57
N VAL A 179 -18.65 -12.35 -7.06
CA VAL A 179 -19.98 -12.90 -7.19
C VAL A 179 -20.67 -12.30 -8.43
N PRO A 180 -21.14 -13.12 -9.37
CA PRO A 180 -21.88 -12.65 -10.54
C PRO A 180 -23.18 -11.94 -10.14
N VAL A 181 -23.42 -10.77 -10.74
CA VAL A 181 -24.58 -9.93 -10.41
C VAL A 181 -25.45 -9.59 -11.63
N SER A 182 -25.30 -10.35 -12.70
CA SER A 182 -26.14 -10.19 -13.89
C SER A 182 -27.58 -10.59 -13.62
N ASP A 183 -28.51 -9.84 -14.21
CA ASP A 183 -29.94 -10.18 -14.19
C ASP A 183 -30.22 -11.54 -14.84
N MET A 184 -31.03 -12.37 -14.19
CA MET A 184 -31.33 -13.72 -14.66
C MET A 184 -32.19 -13.75 -15.90
N GLU A 185 -32.96 -12.70 -16.17
CA GLU A 185 -33.89 -12.66 -17.31
C GLU A 185 -33.14 -12.36 -18.62
N ASN A 186 -32.21 -11.37 -18.61
CA ASN A 186 -31.60 -10.92 -19.83
C ASN A 186 -30.05 -10.86 -19.80
N GLY A 187 -29.46 -11.29 -18.72
CA GLY A 187 -27.99 -11.38 -18.55
C GLY A 187 -27.28 -10.03 -18.49
N ARG A 188 -27.99 -8.93 -18.19
CA ARG A 188 -27.44 -7.59 -18.05
C ARG A 188 -27.38 -7.19 -16.59
N LEU A 189 -26.58 -6.16 -16.30
CA LEU A 189 -26.66 -5.42 -15.04
C LEU A 189 -27.37 -4.10 -15.31
N TYR A 190 -28.39 -3.80 -14.50
CA TYR A 190 -29.03 -2.48 -14.45
C TYR A 190 -28.34 -1.65 -13.40
N TRP A 191 -27.53 -0.70 -13.84
CA TRP A 191 -26.69 0.09 -12.95
C TRP A 191 -27.48 0.96 -11.98
N SER A 192 -28.69 1.36 -12.37
CA SER A 192 -29.64 2.08 -11.50
C SER A 192 -30.01 1.33 -10.22
N ASN A 193 -29.92 0.00 -10.23
CA ASN A 193 -30.17 -0.82 -9.04
C ASN A 193 -28.97 -0.82 -8.06
N TRP A 194 -27.84 -0.27 -8.48
CA TRP A 194 -26.59 -0.29 -7.74
C TRP A 194 -26.07 1.12 -7.42
N ASP A 195 -27.00 2.05 -7.23
CA ASP A 195 -26.67 3.39 -6.79
C ASP A 195 -25.90 3.36 -5.47
N GLY A 196 -24.83 4.14 -5.40
CA GLY A 196 -23.94 4.15 -4.24
C GLY A 196 -22.85 3.06 -4.23
N LEU A 197 -22.91 2.04 -5.08
CA LEU A 197 -21.84 1.03 -5.17
C LEU A 197 -20.48 1.68 -5.53
N GLY A 198 -20.48 2.74 -6.34
CA GLY A 198 -19.26 3.49 -6.66
C GLY A 198 -18.59 4.14 -5.45
N ASP A 199 -19.36 4.54 -4.43
CA ASP A 199 -18.83 5.08 -3.17
C ASP A 199 -18.27 3.97 -2.26
N ALA A 200 -18.88 2.78 -2.32
CA ALA A 200 -18.46 1.60 -1.56
C ALA A 200 -17.27 0.86 -2.19
N ALA A 201 -17.08 1.01 -3.50
CA ALA A 201 -16.01 0.33 -4.22
C ALA A 201 -14.63 0.86 -3.84
N SER A 202 -13.68 -0.04 -3.66
CA SER A 202 -12.26 0.26 -3.47
C SER A 202 -11.49 0.25 -4.78
N SER A 203 -11.89 -0.61 -5.72
CA SER A 203 -11.33 -0.68 -7.07
C SER A 203 -12.27 -1.40 -8.03
N ILE A 204 -12.06 -1.17 -9.33
CA ILE A 204 -12.73 -1.93 -10.39
C ILE A 204 -11.66 -2.55 -11.26
N GLN A 205 -11.72 -3.85 -11.43
CA GLN A 205 -10.82 -4.59 -12.29
C GLN A 205 -11.55 -4.99 -13.58
N VAL A 206 -11.00 -4.57 -14.71
CA VAL A 206 -11.52 -4.93 -16.03
C VAL A 206 -10.54 -5.87 -16.70
N GLN A 207 -10.97 -7.08 -16.93
CA GLN A 207 -10.23 -8.09 -17.67
C GLN A 207 -10.79 -8.17 -19.10
N LYS A 208 -9.90 -8.14 -20.08
CA LYS A 208 -10.26 -8.11 -21.50
C LYS A 208 -10.04 -9.48 -22.13
N GLY A 209 -11.07 -10.03 -22.71
CA GLY A 209 -11.02 -11.36 -23.34
C GLY A 209 -11.62 -12.45 -22.48
N MET A 210 -11.33 -13.71 -22.79
CA MET A 210 -11.87 -14.84 -22.01
C MET A 210 -11.40 -14.72 -20.55
N SER A 211 -12.32 -14.98 -19.64
CA SER A 211 -12.06 -14.91 -18.21
C SER A 211 -10.95 -15.86 -17.79
N ASP A 212 -10.18 -15.44 -16.80
CA ASP A 212 -9.26 -16.33 -16.10
C ASP A 212 -10.03 -17.52 -15.52
N VAL A 213 -9.36 -18.66 -15.40
CA VAL A 213 -9.93 -19.91 -14.88
C VAL A 213 -10.54 -19.73 -13.47
N ASN A 214 -10.06 -18.74 -12.74
CA ASN A 214 -10.54 -18.40 -11.39
C ASN A 214 -11.85 -17.61 -11.36
N VAL A 215 -12.34 -17.13 -12.52
CA VAL A 215 -13.59 -16.37 -12.60
C VAL A 215 -14.69 -17.27 -13.14
N ALA A 216 -15.63 -17.63 -12.30
CA ALA A 216 -16.66 -18.64 -12.57
C ALA A 216 -17.71 -18.24 -13.63
N VAL A 217 -17.50 -17.16 -14.39
CA VAL A 217 -18.45 -16.67 -15.40
C VAL A 217 -17.84 -16.79 -16.79
N PRO A 218 -18.41 -17.60 -17.69
CA PRO A 218 -17.99 -17.64 -19.07
C PRO A 218 -18.37 -16.33 -19.76
N ALA A 219 -17.40 -15.45 -19.97
CA ALA A 219 -17.60 -14.17 -20.64
C ALA A 219 -16.62 -14.04 -21.82
N LEU A 220 -17.15 -13.95 -23.04
CA LEU A 220 -16.34 -13.85 -24.25
C LEU A 220 -15.70 -12.46 -24.41
N GLY A 221 -16.38 -11.41 -23.97
CA GLY A 221 -15.91 -10.03 -24.07
C GLY A 221 -14.90 -9.66 -23.00
N GLY A 222 -15.04 -10.24 -21.83
CA GLY A 222 -14.25 -9.93 -20.64
C GLY A 222 -15.08 -9.89 -19.39
N THR A 223 -14.44 -9.53 -18.26
CA THR A 223 -15.10 -9.39 -16.97
C THR A 223 -14.84 -8.03 -16.34
N ILE A 224 -15.84 -7.54 -15.64
CA ILE A 224 -15.76 -6.32 -14.80
C ILE A 224 -16.01 -6.78 -13.37
N ASN A 225 -14.99 -6.71 -12.51
CA ASN A 225 -15.11 -7.07 -11.11
C ASN A 225 -15.00 -5.82 -10.25
N ILE A 226 -16.05 -5.51 -9.52
CA ILE A 226 -16.12 -4.40 -8.58
C ILE A 226 -15.75 -4.94 -7.21
N ILE A 227 -14.69 -4.39 -6.64
CA ILE A 227 -14.15 -4.83 -5.37
C ILE A 227 -14.50 -3.80 -4.32
N THR A 228 -15.21 -4.20 -3.29
CA THR A 228 -15.45 -3.42 -2.09
C THR A 228 -14.46 -3.88 -1.02
N ASP A 229 -13.87 -2.96 -0.28
CA ASP A 229 -12.97 -3.30 0.81
C ASP A 229 -13.42 -2.60 2.09
N PRO A 230 -14.32 -3.21 2.84
CA PRO A 230 -14.84 -2.64 4.08
C PRO A 230 -13.78 -2.62 5.20
N ALA A 231 -12.72 -3.42 5.08
CA ALA A 231 -11.72 -3.61 6.13
C ALA A 231 -10.51 -2.66 6.03
N SER A 232 -10.24 -2.06 4.86
CA SER A 232 -9.05 -1.21 4.63
C SER A 232 -9.18 0.21 5.20
N GLY A 233 -10.35 0.59 5.67
CA GLY A 233 -10.61 1.95 6.14
C GLY A 233 -10.09 2.18 7.58
N THR A 234 -9.51 3.35 7.82
CA THR A 234 -9.28 3.82 9.19
C THR A 234 -10.62 4.09 9.88
N ARG A 235 -10.69 3.80 11.20
CA ARG A 235 -11.89 4.09 11.98
C ARG A 235 -12.26 5.56 11.86
N GLY A 236 -13.51 5.82 11.45
CA GLY A 236 -13.98 7.19 11.28
C GLY A 236 -15.31 7.27 10.55
N GLY A 237 -15.80 8.47 10.35
CA GLY A 237 -16.97 8.76 9.53
C GLY A 237 -16.66 9.86 8.53
N SER A 238 -17.32 9.84 7.40
CA SER A 238 -17.27 10.92 6.42
C SER A 238 -18.66 11.27 5.92
N PHE A 239 -18.85 12.54 5.65
CA PHE A 239 -20.02 13.06 4.98
C PHE A 239 -19.56 13.74 3.69
N LYS A 240 -20.20 13.38 2.58
CA LYS A 240 -19.94 13.94 1.26
C LYS A 240 -21.24 14.48 0.68
N GLN A 241 -21.21 15.70 0.20
CA GLN A 241 -22.32 16.33 -0.51
C GLN A 241 -21.86 16.63 -1.94
N GLU A 242 -22.62 16.15 -2.90
CA GLU A 242 -22.38 16.42 -4.32
C GLU A 242 -23.57 17.18 -4.88
N ILE A 243 -23.27 18.21 -5.66
CA ILE A 243 -24.26 19.06 -6.33
C ILE A 243 -23.88 19.13 -7.81
N GLY A 244 -24.83 18.95 -8.67
CA GLY A 244 -24.60 18.92 -10.12
C GLY A 244 -25.67 19.68 -10.92
N SER A 245 -25.54 19.61 -12.22
CA SER A 245 -26.49 20.19 -13.17
C SER A 245 -27.87 19.54 -13.01
N PHE A 246 -28.93 20.26 -13.48
CA PHE A 246 -30.31 19.80 -13.45
C PHE A 246 -30.87 19.49 -12.06
N GLY A 247 -30.33 20.13 -11.01
CA GLY A 247 -30.80 19.95 -9.65
C GLY A 247 -30.29 18.64 -8.99
N PHE A 248 -29.26 18.01 -9.56
CA PHE A 248 -28.67 16.82 -8.96
C PHE A 248 -28.10 17.14 -7.57
N GLN A 249 -28.50 16.36 -6.60
CA GLN A 249 -27.99 16.40 -5.23
C GLN A 249 -27.81 14.98 -4.73
N LYS A 250 -26.61 14.67 -4.22
CA LYS A 250 -26.30 13.39 -3.60
C LYS A 250 -25.62 13.61 -2.26
N SER A 251 -26.15 13.00 -1.22
CA SER A 251 -25.57 13.02 0.12
C SER A 251 -25.10 11.60 0.47
N THR A 252 -23.82 11.44 0.74
CA THR A 252 -23.24 10.15 1.15
C THR A 252 -22.75 10.27 2.58
N LEU A 253 -23.24 9.41 3.45
CA LEU A 253 -22.76 9.25 4.83
C LEU A 253 -22.10 7.89 4.95
N SER A 254 -20.85 7.85 5.35
CA SER A 254 -20.12 6.60 5.55
C SER A 254 -19.51 6.53 6.93
N PHE A 255 -19.58 5.35 7.53
CA PHE A 255 -18.93 5.03 8.78
C PHE A 255 -18.04 3.80 8.59
N ASN A 256 -16.81 3.91 9.06
CA ASN A 256 -15.89 2.79 9.06
C ASN A 256 -15.47 2.51 10.51
N THR A 257 -15.67 1.30 10.96
CA THR A 257 -15.27 0.87 12.30
C THR A 257 -13.78 0.58 12.40
N GLY A 258 -13.10 0.48 11.27
CA GLY A 258 -11.71 0.01 11.19
C GLY A 258 -11.60 -1.47 11.56
N LEU A 259 -10.41 -2.02 11.43
CA LEU A 259 -10.12 -3.33 11.98
C LEU A 259 -10.06 -3.23 13.51
N THR A 260 -10.96 -3.91 14.20
CA THR A 260 -10.85 -4.10 15.63
C THR A 260 -9.69 -5.05 15.94
N MET A 261 -8.98 -4.81 17.05
CA MET A 261 -7.90 -5.69 17.51
C MET A 261 -8.40 -7.14 17.54
N GLY A 262 -7.83 -7.97 16.64
CA GLY A 262 -8.17 -9.39 16.50
C GLY A 262 -8.90 -9.79 15.23
N GLY A 263 -9.17 -8.88 14.30
CA GLY A 263 -9.75 -9.21 12.99
C GLY A 263 -11.13 -9.87 13.02
N LYS A 264 -11.85 -9.74 14.13
CA LYS A 264 -13.23 -10.19 14.28
C LYS A 264 -14.15 -8.99 14.25
N PHE A 265 -15.12 -9.04 13.35
CA PHE A 265 -16.25 -8.11 13.30
C PHE A 265 -17.14 -8.31 14.51
#